data_9c76a5c2b3910cc5235e3547edd8ed1e
#
_entry.id   9c76a5c2b3910cc5235e3547edd8ed1e
#
_cell.length_a   1.000
_cell.length_b   1.000
_cell.length_c   1.000
_cell.angle_alpha   90.00
_cell.angle_beta   90.00
_cell.angle_gamma   90.00
#
_symmetry.space_group_name_H-M   'P 1'
#
loop_
_entity.id
_entity.type
_entity.pdbx_description
1 polymer ?
#
loop_
_entity_poly.entity_id
_entity_poly.type
_entity_poly.pdbx_seq_one_letter_code
_entity_poly.pdbx_strand_id
1 'polypeptide(L)'
;QDYFALYAEACFAAFGDRVKHWITLNEPLRYSLFGYGLGIHAPGRSSDRARSEEGDSTREPYITAHNSLLAHAAAVDVYDKKFRVCMLTAIVIS
;
A
#
# COMPACT_ATOMS: atom_id res chain seq x y z
N GLN A 1 0.43 7.31 -5.15
CA GLN A 1 -0.19 6.18 -5.83
C GLN A 1 0.38 5.93 -7.23
N ASP A 2 0.78 6.97 -7.95
CA ASP A 2 1.36 6.84 -9.29
C ASP A 2 2.70 6.10 -9.26
N TYR A 3 3.56 6.41 -8.32
CA TYR A 3 4.81 5.69 -8.12
C TYR A 3 4.59 4.23 -7.74
N PHE A 4 3.56 3.96 -6.95
CA PHE A 4 3.21 2.58 -6.60
C PHE A 4 2.73 1.80 -7.82
N ALA A 5 1.97 2.41 -8.71
CA ALA A 5 1.54 1.80 -9.96
C ALA A 5 2.74 1.45 -10.85
N LEU A 6 3.72 2.34 -10.97
CA LEU A 6 4.97 2.09 -11.72
C LEU A 6 5.78 0.96 -11.08
N TYR A 7 5.88 0.93 -9.77
CA TYR A 7 6.55 -0.14 -9.04
C TYR A 7 5.87 -1.49 -9.27
N ALA A 8 4.54 -1.54 -9.17
CA ALA A 8 3.77 -2.75 -9.42
C ALA A 8 3.96 -3.26 -10.85
N GLU A 9 3.93 -2.36 -11.83
CA GLU A 9 4.17 -2.71 -13.23
C GLU A 9 5.56 -3.33 -13.42
N ALA A 10 6.58 -2.73 -12.84
CA ALA A 10 7.94 -3.25 -12.89
C ALA A 10 8.05 -4.66 -12.28
N CYS A 11 7.39 -4.88 -11.15
CA CYS A 11 7.36 -6.20 -10.50
C CYS A 11 6.61 -7.24 -11.34
N PHE A 12 5.47 -6.89 -11.90
CA PHE A 12 4.71 -7.79 -12.78
C PHE A 12 5.51 -8.16 -14.02
N ALA A 13 6.20 -7.20 -14.62
CA ALA A 13 7.05 -7.44 -15.80
C ALA A 13 8.25 -8.34 -15.46
N ALA A 14 8.89 -8.11 -14.32
CA ALA A 14 10.11 -8.84 -13.94
C ALA A 14 9.84 -10.24 -13.39
N PHE A 15 8.76 -10.42 -12.63
CA PHE A 15 8.50 -11.64 -11.86
C PHE A 15 7.20 -12.35 -12.21
N GLY A 16 6.37 -11.80 -13.07
CA GLY A 16 5.04 -12.32 -13.37
C GLY A 16 5.02 -13.72 -13.99
N ASP A 17 6.09 -14.13 -14.64
CA ASP A 17 6.26 -15.48 -15.17
C ASP A 17 6.43 -16.54 -14.08
N ARG A 18 6.85 -16.16 -12.88
CA ARG A 18 7.19 -17.05 -11.76
C ARG A 18 6.27 -16.91 -10.56
N VAL A 19 5.65 -15.74 -10.36
CA VAL A 19 4.79 -15.44 -9.20
C VAL A 19 3.33 -15.56 -9.61
N LYS A 20 2.62 -16.49 -9.00
CA LYS A 20 1.21 -16.79 -9.32
C LYS A 20 0.21 -16.03 -8.46
N HIS A 21 0.61 -15.62 -7.26
CA HIS A 21 -0.26 -14.93 -6.32
C HIS A 21 0.45 -13.67 -5.84
N TRP A 22 -0.26 -12.54 -5.88
CA TRP A 22 0.27 -11.23 -5.52
C TRP A 22 -0.53 -10.62 -4.38
N ILE A 23 0.18 -10.05 -3.42
CA ILE A 23 -0.40 -9.22 -2.37
C ILE A 23 0.15 -7.82 -2.56
N THR A 24 -0.73 -6.86 -2.81
CA THR A 24 -0.32 -5.47 -3.08
C THR A 24 0.21 -4.78 -1.82
N LEU A 25 -0.52 -4.92 -0.73
CA LEU A 25 -0.22 -4.28 0.54
C LEU A 25 -0.47 -5.26 1.68
N ASN A 26 0.48 -5.32 2.59
CA ASN A 26 0.35 -6.16 3.77
C ASN A 26 -0.10 -5.31 4.97
N GLU A 27 -1.21 -5.70 5.58
CA GLU A 27 -1.77 -5.11 6.80
C GLU A 27 -1.85 -3.58 6.79
N PRO A 28 -2.58 -2.96 5.83
CA PRO A 28 -2.65 -1.51 5.73
C PRO A 28 -3.27 -0.85 6.96
N LEU A 29 -4.17 -1.53 7.66
CA LEU A 29 -4.71 -1.04 8.92
C LEU A 29 -3.60 -0.85 9.97
N ARG A 30 -2.69 -1.80 10.06
CA ARG A 30 -1.60 -1.76 11.06
C ARG A 30 -0.66 -0.59 10.81
N TYR A 31 -0.12 -0.45 9.60
CA TYR A 31 0.80 0.67 9.36
C TYR A 31 0.10 2.03 9.40
N SER A 32 -1.16 2.10 9.02
CA SER A 32 -1.93 3.34 9.13
C SER A 32 -2.12 3.76 10.59
N LEU A 33 -2.52 2.81 11.44
CA LEU A 33 -2.77 3.10 12.86
C LEU A 33 -1.45 3.29 13.64
N PHE A 34 -0.52 2.36 13.52
CA PHE A 34 0.70 2.38 14.33
C PHE A 34 1.75 3.36 13.80
N GLY A 35 1.77 3.63 12.51
CA GLY A 35 2.71 4.57 11.91
C GLY A 35 2.25 6.02 11.96
N TYR A 36 0.96 6.26 11.79
CA TYR A 36 0.39 7.61 11.63
C TYR A 36 -0.59 8.02 12.73
N GLY A 37 -0.98 7.09 13.59
CA GLY A 37 -1.86 7.36 14.71
C GLY A 37 -1.15 7.29 16.05
N LEU A 38 -0.61 6.13 16.38
CA LEU A 38 0.07 5.87 17.65
C LEU A 38 1.55 6.23 17.64
N GLY A 39 2.17 6.33 16.47
CA GLY A 39 3.57 6.68 16.31
C GLY A 39 4.55 5.62 16.80
N ILE A 40 4.11 4.36 16.88
CA ILE A 40 4.94 3.24 17.37
C ILE A 40 5.82 2.68 16.26
N HIS A 41 5.27 2.57 15.05
CA HIS A 41 6.00 2.13 13.87
C HIS A 41 6.39 3.32 12.99
N ALA A 42 7.34 3.11 12.08
CA ALA A 42 7.69 4.14 11.09
C ALA A 42 6.45 4.54 10.25
N PRO A 43 6.27 5.81 9.92
CA PRO A 43 7.19 6.93 10.12
C PRO A 43 7.11 7.58 11.51
N GLY A 44 6.39 7.02 12.45
CA GLY A 44 6.39 7.48 13.84
C GLY A 44 5.60 8.78 14.07
N ARG A 45 4.54 9.01 13.31
CA ARG A 45 3.72 10.22 13.41
C ARG A 45 2.56 10.04 14.39
N SER A 46 2.34 11.03 15.23
CA SER A 46 1.29 11.01 16.25
C SER A 46 0.92 12.43 16.69
N SER A 47 -0.29 12.59 17.22
CA SER A 47 -0.68 13.83 17.92
C SER A 47 0.00 13.96 19.29
N ASP A 48 0.55 12.88 19.83
CA ASP A 48 1.26 12.88 21.11
C ASP A 48 2.68 13.45 20.92
N ARG A 49 2.91 14.67 21.40
CA ARG A 49 4.19 15.38 21.27
C ARG A 49 5.29 14.81 22.16
N ALA A 50 4.97 13.90 23.08
CA ALA A 50 5.98 13.13 23.80
C ALA A 50 6.60 12.02 22.93
N ARG A 51 5.90 11.59 21.88
CA ARG A 51 6.34 10.52 20.97
C ARG A 51 6.82 11.04 19.61
N SER A 52 6.20 12.09 19.09
CA SER A 52 6.44 12.56 17.74
C SER A 52 6.44 14.09 17.69
N GLU A 53 7.36 14.64 16.91
CA GLU A 53 7.42 16.09 16.68
C GLU A 53 6.30 16.55 15.75
N GLU A 54 5.79 15.67 14.90
CA GLU A 54 4.77 15.96 13.91
C GLU A 54 3.73 14.87 13.83
N GLY A 55 2.54 15.22 13.41
CA GLY A 55 1.48 14.28 13.10
C GLY A 55 0.12 14.76 13.62
N ASP A 56 -0.93 14.17 13.04
CA ASP A 56 -2.32 14.36 13.46
C ASP A 56 -3.02 13.01 13.45
N SER A 57 -3.16 12.42 14.63
CA SER A 57 -3.76 11.09 14.82
C SER A 57 -5.25 11.03 14.49
N THR A 58 -5.91 12.18 14.35
CA THR A 58 -7.33 12.25 14.00
C THR A 58 -7.57 12.21 12.50
N ARG A 59 -6.57 12.49 11.68
CA ARG A 59 -6.68 12.61 10.22
C ARG A 59 -5.74 11.68 9.46
N GLU A 60 -4.48 11.61 9.85
CA GLU A 60 -3.45 10.93 9.06
C GLU A 60 -3.67 9.43 8.89
N PRO A 61 -4.14 8.65 9.89
CA PRO A 61 -4.46 7.25 9.67
C PRO A 61 -5.52 7.02 8.57
N TYR A 62 -6.52 7.89 8.52
CA TYR A 62 -7.57 7.82 7.48
C TYR A 62 -7.03 8.20 6.11
N ILE A 63 -6.21 9.24 6.02
CA ILE A 63 -5.56 9.65 4.77
C ILE A 63 -4.68 8.52 4.25
N THR A 64 -3.88 7.91 5.10
CA THR A 64 -3.00 6.80 4.75
C THR A 64 -3.80 5.59 4.26
N ALA A 65 -4.85 5.20 4.96
CA ALA A 65 -5.72 4.10 4.58
C ALA A 65 -6.41 4.36 3.23
N HIS A 66 -6.92 5.57 3.03
CA HIS A 66 -7.55 5.96 1.77
C HIS A 66 -6.55 5.88 0.60
N ASN A 67 -5.37 6.46 0.76
CA ASN A 67 -4.34 6.41 -0.27
C ASN A 67 -3.84 4.99 -0.54
N SER A 68 -3.83 4.12 0.48
CA SER A 68 -3.51 2.71 0.32
C SER A 68 -4.52 1.99 -0.57
N LEU A 69 -5.81 2.26 -0.38
CA LEU A 69 -6.85 1.69 -1.24
C LEU A 69 -6.73 2.18 -2.69
N LEU A 70 -6.40 3.46 -2.89
CA LEU A 70 -6.16 4.00 -4.23
C LEU A 70 -4.91 3.38 -4.87
N ALA A 71 -3.86 3.17 -4.10
CA ALA A 71 -2.64 2.51 -4.59
C ALA A 71 -2.91 1.05 -4.99
N HIS A 72 -3.67 0.33 -4.17
CA HIS A 72 -4.12 -1.03 -4.51
C HIS A 72 -4.92 -1.05 -5.81
N ALA A 73 -5.90 -0.16 -5.94
CA ALA A 73 -6.73 -0.07 -7.15
C ALA A 73 -5.88 0.24 -8.39
N ALA A 74 -4.89 1.15 -8.27
CA ALA A 74 -3.98 1.47 -9.36
C ALA A 74 -3.12 0.27 -9.78
N ALA A 75 -2.63 -0.52 -8.83
CA ALA A 75 -1.88 -1.74 -9.13
C ALA A 75 -2.75 -2.80 -9.83
N VAL A 76 -3.99 -2.99 -9.37
CA VAL A 76 -4.95 -3.90 -10.01
C VAL A 76 -5.27 -3.45 -11.43
N ASP A 77 -5.45 -2.15 -11.65
CA ASP A 77 -5.71 -1.59 -12.98
C ASP A 77 -4.56 -1.87 -13.95
N VAL A 78 -3.32 -1.68 -13.52
CA VAL A 78 -2.13 -2.02 -14.32
C VAL A 78 -2.12 -3.51 -14.66
N TYR A 79 -2.38 -4.36 -13.67
CA TYR A 79 -2.43 -5.80 -13.86
C TYR A 79 -3.49 -6.19 -14.90
N ASP A 80 -4.71 -5.70 -14.74
CA ASP A 80 -5.83 -6.03 -15.62
C ASP A 80 -5.58 -5.57 -17.07
N LYS A 81 -4.98 -4.40 -17.25
CA LYS A 81 -4.75 -3.85 -18.60
C LYS A 81 -3.57 -4.49 -19.31
N LYS A 82 -2.50 -4.85 -18.60
CA LYS A 82 -1.23 -5.23 -19.22
C LYS A 82 -0.83 -6.70 -19.01
N PHE A 83 -1.27 -7.34 -17.94
CA PHE A 83 -0.72 -8.64 -17.53
C PHE A 83 -1.76 -9.75 -17.39
N ARG A 84 -3.04 -9.45 -17.31
CA ARG A 84 -4.10 -10.44 -17.03
C ARG A 84 -4.14 -11.59 -18.05
N VAL A 85 -3.86 -11.31 -19.31
CA VAL A 85 -3.88 -12.32 -20.38
C VAL A 85 -2.72 -13.31 -20.24
N CYS A 86 -1.63 -12.88 -19.63
CA CYS A 86 -0.40 -13.66 -19.50
C CYS A 86 -0.29 -14.35 -18.12
N MET A 87 -1.13 -13.95 -17.15
CA MET A 87 -0.99 -14.36 -15.75
C MET A 87 -2.34 -14.80 -15.19
N LEU A 88 -2.47 -16.09 -14.93
CA LEU A 88 -3.60 -16.64 -14.16
C LEU A 88 -3.33 -16.38 -12.67
N THR A 89 -3.69 -15.19 -12.19
CA THR A 89 -3.21 -14.72 -10.88
C THR A 89 -4.31 -14.01 -10.11
N ALA A 90 -4.31 -14.18 -8.80
CA ALA A 90 -5.12 -13.40 -7.87
C ALA A 90 -4.28 -12.25 -7.30
N ILE A 91 -4.83 -11.05 -7.28
CA ILE A 91 -4.26 -9.90 -6.60
C ILE A 91 -5.19 -9.53 -5.44
N VAL A 92 -4.63 -9.46 -4.26
CA VAL A 92 -5.38 -9.14 -3.04
C VAL A 92 -4.67 -8.08 -2.21
N ILE A 93 -5.42 -7.48 -1.31
CA ILE A 93 -4.90 -6.69 -0.20
C ILE A 93 -5.04 -7.54 1.06
N SER A 94 -4.01 -7.62 1.81
CA SER A 94 -3.99 -8.45 3.01
C SER A 94 -3.98 -7.60 4.29
#